data_205014f96a76dbd43974029d3b3dc178
#
_entry.id   205014f96a76dbd43974029d3b3dc178
#
_cell.length_a   1.000
_cell.length_b   1.000
_cell.length_c   1.000
_cell.angle_alpha   90.00
_cell.angle_beta   90.00
_cell.angle_gamma   90.00
#
_symmetry.space_group_name_H-M   'P 1'
#
loop_
_entity.id
_entity.type
_entity.pdbx_description
1 polymer ?
#
loop_
_entity_poly.entity_id
_entity_poly.type
_entity_poly.pdbx_seq_one_letter_code
_entity_poly.pdbx_strand_id
1 'polypeptide(L)'
;MQEIQELEVEFDEDGLLKYPALWTEAVAAEIARRDGIGQLTEEHWQVIRSLRKHYAKFGVAPAMSHICHGHGKDKYWIHNLFHTCLGAWRVAGLPNPGEEAKTYMSCM
;
A
#
# COMPACT_ATOMS: atom_id res chain seq x y z
N MET A 1 -12.80 -5.12 20.61
CA MET A 1 -13.45 -5.42 20.10
C MET A 1 -14.14 -4.61 19.18
N GLN A 2 -14.69 -3.68 19.37
CA GLN A 2 -15.31 -2.98 18.40
C GLN A 2 -14.48 -2.14 17.63
N GLU A 3 -13.22 -2.16 17.85
CA GLU A 3 -12.33 -1.36 17.06
C GLU A 3 -12.50 -1.58 15.61
N ILE A 4 -12.80 -2.79 15.20
CA ILE A 4 -12.94 -3.06 13.81
C ILE A 4 -14.08 -2.32 13.20
N GLN A 5 -15.13 -2.18 13.93
CA GLN A 5 -16.27 -1.49 13.42
C GLN A 5 -16.00 -0.03 13.23
N GLU A 6 -15.05 0.48 13.98
CA GLU A 6 -14.75 1.88 13.86
C GLU A 6 -13.87 2.19 12.69
N LEU A 7 -13.34 1.17 12.04
CA LEU A 7 -12.59 1.39 10.82
C LEU A 7 -13.54 1.39 9.65
N GLU A 8 -14.42 2.36 9.62
CA GLU A 8 -15.43 2.41 8.59
C GLU A 8 -14.88 3.16 7.41
N VAL A 9 -14.04 2.50 6.66
CA VAL A 9 -13.44 3.10 5.48
C VAL A 9 -14.08 2.49 4.26
N GLU A 10 -14.11 3.25 3.19
CA GLU A 10 -14.68 2.81 1.93
C GLU A 10 -13.57 2.63 0.91
N PHE A 11 -13.78 1.66 0.03
CA PHE A 11 -12.84 1.37 -1.03
C PHE A 11 -13.49 1.62 -2.37
N ASP A 12 -12.68 2.02 -3.34
CA ASP A 12 -13.20 2.22 -4.68
C ASP A 12 -13.28 0.86 -5.38
N GLU A 13 -13.63 0.87 -6.68
CA GLU A 13 -13.83 -0.38 -7.40
C GLU A 13 -12.55 -1.18 -7.57
N ASP A 14 -11.41 -0.55 -7.39
CA ASP A 14 -10.12 -1.22 -7.47
C ASP A 14 -9.62 -1.67 -6.11
N GLY A 15 -10.40 -1.48 -5.07
CA GLY A 15 -10.02 -1.86 -3.72
C GLY A 15 -9.12 -0.87 -3.02
N LEU A 16 -8.98 0.33 -3.59
CA LEU A 16 -8.14 1.36 -2.99
C LEU A 16 -8.97 2.26 -2.09
N LEU A 17 -8.31 2.86 -1.11
CA LEU A 17 -9.02 3.67 -0.13
C LEU A 17 -9.65 4.87 -0.79
N LYS A 18 -10.96 5.00 -0.64
CA LYS A 18 -11.71 6.05 -1.31
C LYS A 18 -11.42 7.42 -0.70
N TYR A 19 -11.19 7.44 0.61
CA TYR A 19 -10.89 8.68 1.33
C TYR A 19 -9.54 8.54 2.02
N PRO A 20 -8.44 8.84 1.33
CA PRO A 20 -7.10 8.59 1.90
C PRO A 20 -6.84 9.31 3.20
N ALA A 21 -7.55 10.40 3.47
CA ALA A 21 -7.35 11.12 4.72
C ALA A 21 -7.78 10.32 5.94
N LEU A 22 -8.58 9.26 5.73
CA LEU A 22 -9.02 8.42 6.83
C LEU A 22 -8.02 7.32 7.18
N TRP A 23 -6.93 7.21 6.44
CA TRP A 23 -5.94 6.18 6.68
C TRP A 23 -5.25 6.37 8.01
N THR A 24 -5.08 5.26 8.74
CA THR A 24 -4.27 5.21 9.95
C THR A 24 -3.52 3.90 9.93
N GLU A 25 -2.60 3.73 10.88
CA GLU A 25 -1.89 2.46 10.97
C GLU A 25 -2.86 1.30 11.25
N ALA A 26 -3.92 1.56 11.99
CA ALA A 26 -4.92 0.54 12.24
C ALA A 26 -5.63 0.14 10.95
N VAL A 27 -5.89 1.10 10.07
CA VAL A 27 -6.49 0.82 8.77
C VAL A 27 -5.54 -0.05 7.95
N ALA A 28 -4.24 0.28 7.96
CA ALA A 28 -3.26 -0.52 7.24
C ALA A 28 -3.25 -1.95 7.74
N ALA A 29 -3.28 -2.14 9.04
CA ALA A 29 -3.27 -3.49 9.61
C ALA A 29 -4.52 -4.26 9.22
N GLU A 30 -5.67 -3.59 9.19
CA GLU A 30 -6.91 -4.25 8.81
C GLU A 30 -6.92 -4.66 7.35
N ILE A 31 -6.41 -3.78 6.47
CA ILE A 31 -6.33 -4.12 5.05
C ILE A 31 -5.39 -5.31 4.86
N ALA A 32 -4.24 -5.30 5.55
CA ALA A 32 -3.30 -6.41 5.46
C ALA A 32 -3.95 -7.72 5.90
N ARG A 33 -4.74 -7.67 6.96
CA ARG A 33 -5.43 -8.85 7.42
C ARG A 33 -6.40 -9.37 6.37
N ARG A 34 -7.17 -8.47 5.77
CA ARG A 34 -8.14 -8.86 4.74
C ARG A 34 -7.47 -9.42 3.51
N ASP A 35 -6.28 -8.94 3.19
CA ASP A 35 -5.56 -9.38 2.01
C ASP A 35 -4.74 -10.63 2.24
N GLY A 36 -4.79 -11.19 3.45
CA GLY A 36 -4.04 -12.40 3.74
C GLY A 36 -2.56 -12.16 3.96
N ILE A 37 -2.15 -10.89 4.12
CA ILE A 37 -0.75 -10.57 4.38
C ILE A 37 -0.40 -10.90 5.82
N GLY A 38 -1.36 -10.68 6.72
CA GLY A 38 -1.15 -10.95 8.12
C GLY A 38 -0.53 -9.77 8.84
N GLN A 39 0.28 -10.05 9.82
CA GLN A 39 0.86 -9.00 10.64
C GLN A 39 1.92 -8.23 9.86
N LEU A 40 1.87 -6.90 9.95
CA LEU A 40 2.84 -6.06 9.28
C LEU A 40 4.14 -6.04 10.08
N THR A 41 5.24 -6.39 9.43
CA THR A 41 6.56 -6.39 10.05
C THR A 41 7.22 -5.06 9.79
N GLU A 42 8.42 -4.89 10.33
CA GLU A 42 9.16 -3.65 10.11
C GLU A 42 9.42 -3.41 8.63
N GLU A 43 9.69 -4.48 7.87
CA GLU A 43 9.92 -4.31 6.43
C GLU A 43 8.66 -3.80 5.74
N HIS A 44 7.51 -4.33 6.12
CA HIS A 44 6.25 -3.82 5.58
C HIS A 44 6.10 -2.33 5.84
N TRP A 45 6.41 -1.91 7.07
CA TRP A 45 6.28 -0.50 7.43
C TRP A 45 7.27 0.38 6.69
N GLN A 46 8.47 -0.15 6.40
CA GLN A 46 9.43 0.61 5.60
C GLN A 46 8.88 0.92 4.23
N VAL A 47 8.22 -0.07 3.60
CA VAL A 47 7.62 0.14 2.30
C VAL A 47 6.48 1.16 2.40
N ILE A 48 5.61 0.98 3.39
CA ILE A 48 4.46 1.86 3.54
C ILE A 48 4.92 3.31 3.71
N ARG A 49 5.90 3.54 4.57
CA ARG A 49 6.39 4.89 4.81
C ARG A 49 7.03 5.49 3.56
N SER A 50 7.77 4.66 2.81
CA SER A 50 8.40 5.14 1.59
C SER A 50 7.37 5.53 0.54
N LEU A 51 6.33 4.72 0.38
CA LEU A 51 5.29 5.02 -0.59
C LEU A 51 4.55 6.31 -0.23
N ARG A 52 4.20 6.45 1.03
CA ARG A 52 3.47 7.63 1.47
C ARG A 52 4.34 8.89 1.36
N LYS A 53 5.63 8.77 1.69
CA LYS A 53 6.55 9.88 1.58
C LYS A 53 6.72 10.32 0.13
N HIS A 54 6.84 9.36 -0.76
CA HIS A 54 6.99 9.67 -2.19
C HIS A 54 5.74 10.38 -2.72
N TYR A 55 4.58 9.84 -2.38
CA TYR A 55 3.34 10.43 -2.86
C TYR A 55 3.13 11.83 -2.30
N ALA A 56 3.46 12.03 -1.03
CA ALA A 56 3.32 13.35 -0.42
C ALA A 56 4.22 14.37 -1.09
N LYS A 57 5.40 13.91 -1.57
CA LYS A 57 6.35 14.83 -2.16
C LYS A 57 6.06 15.08 -3.64
N PHE A 58 5.66 14.07 -4.38
CA PHE A 58 5.54 14.17 -5.83
C PHE A 58 4.13 14.09 -6.36
N GLY A 59 3.18 13.63 -5.56
CA GLY A 59 1.79 13.52 -5.99
C GLY A 59 1.52 12.44 -7.00
N VAL A 60 2.47 11.55 -7.26
CA VAL A 60 2.31 10.47 -8.22
C VAL A 60 2.93 9.20 -7.64
N ALA A 61 2.53 8.06 -8.21
CA ALA A 61 3.06 6.77 -7.78
C ALA A 61 4.51 6.61 -8.25
N PRO A 62 5.37 6.01 -7.43
CA PRO A 62 6.74 5.75 -7.84
C PRO A 62 6.83 4.47 -8.67
N ALA A 63 7.96 4.30 -9.36
CA ALA A 63 8.30 2.99 -9.88
C ALA A 63 8.66 2.13 -8.68
N MET A 64 7.99 0.98 -8.53
CA MET A 64 8.21 0.16 -7.34
C MET A 64 9.62 -0.37 -7.24
N SER A 65 10.24 -0.67 -8.39
CA SER A 65 11.64 -1.12 -8.37
C SER A 65 12.56 -0.04 -7.83
N HIS A 66 12.23 1.23 -8.07
CA HIS A 66 13.02 2.33 -7.53
C HIS A 66 12.99 2.33 -6.00
N ILE A 67 11.81 2.08 -5.44
CA ILE A 67 11.68 1.99 -3.99
C ILE A 67 12.49 0.81 -3.45
N CYS A 68 12.41 -0.34 -4.13
CA CYS A 68 13.17 -1.51 -3.71
C CYS A 68 14.66 -1.22 -3.72
N HIS A 69 15.17 -0.63 -4.79
CA HIS A 69 16.59 -0.33 -4.89
C HIS A 69 17.03 0.67 -3.84
N GLY A 70 16.17 1.63 -3.52
CA GLY A 70 16.48 2.61 -2.49
C GLY A 70 16.68 2.00 -1.13
N HIS A 71 16.13 0.81 -0.90
CA HIS A 71 16.30 0.08 0.35
C HIS A 71 17.34 -1.04 0.23
N GLY A 72 18.07 -1.08 -0.89
CA GLY A 72 19.08 -2.11 -1.08
C GLY A 72 18.49 -3.49 -1.35
N LYS A 73 17.27 -3.54 -1.88
CA LYS A 73 16.57 -4.79 -2.13
C LYS A 73 16.38 -5.02 -3.62
N ASP A 74 16.05 -6.27 -4.00
CA ASP A 74 15.79 -6.54 -5.39
C ASP A 74 14.36 -6.10 -5.76
N LYS A 75 14.05 -6.19 -7.04
CA LYS A 75 12.79 -5.63 -7.55
C LYS A 75 11.56 -6.39 -7.10
N TYR A 76 11.73 -7.57 -6.51
CA TYR A 76 10.61 -8.38 -6.05
C TYR A 76 10.30 -8.19 -4.57
N TRP A 77 11.05 -7.35 -3.89
CA TRP A 77 10.92 -7.19 -2.44
C TRP A 77 9.51 -6.81 -2.02
N ILE A 78 8.94 -5.78 -2.68
CA ILE A 78 7.60 -5.33 -2.34
C ILE A 78 6.56 -6.39 -2.68
N HIS A 79 6.72 -7.02 -3.85
CA HIS A 79 5.82 -8.09 -4.25
C HIS A 79 5.82 -9.22 -3.22
N ASN A 80 6.99 -9.58 -2.73
CA ASN A 80 7.08 -10.68 -1.78
C ASN A 80 6.46 -10.34 -0.44
N LEU A 81 6.52 -9.06 -0.05
CA LEU A 81 5.94 -8.64 1.22
C LEU A 81 4.42 -8.49 1.15
N PHE A 82 3.89 -8.03 0.03
CA PHE A 82 2.49 -7.64 -0.07
C PHE A 82 1.71 -8.44 -1.11
N HIS A 83 2.32 -9.47 -1.70
CA HIS A 83 1.74 -10.33 -2.72
C HIS A 83 1.64 -9.64 -4.08
N THR A 84 1.39 -8.35 -4.15
CA THR A 84 1.48 -7.54 -5.37
C THR A 84 1.93 -6.15 -4.98
N CYS A 85 2.45 -5.41 -5.94
CA CYS A 85 2.80 -4.02 -5.68
C CYS A 85 1.55 -3.17 -5.46
N LEU A 86 0.47 -3.51 -6.16
CA LEU A 86 -0.79 -2.81 -5.92
C LEU A 86 -1.30 -3.06 -4.50
N GLY A 87 -1.06 -4.26 -3.97
CA GLY A 87 -1.39 -4.56 -2.58
C GLY A 87 -0.67 -3.66 -1.61
N ALA A 88 0.61 -3.36 -1.89
CA ALA A 88 1.36 -2.44 -1.04
C ALA A 88 0.75 -1.04 -1.08
N TRP A 89 0.38 -0.58 -2.27
CA TRP A 89 -0.26 0.73 -2.44
C TRP A 89 -1.56 0.79 -1.67
N ARG A 90 -2.32 -0.30 -1.72
CA ARG A 90 -3.60 -0.41 -1.02
C ARG A 90 -3.42 -0.32 0.49
N VAL A 91 -2.48 -1.08 1.03
CA VAL A 91 -2.22 -1.08 2.47
C VAL A 91 -1.70 0.28 2.91
N ALA A 92 -0.94 0.96 2.06
CA ALA A 92 -0.42 2.28 2.39
C ALA A 92 -1.51 3.35 2.39
N GLY A 93 -2.72 3.01 1.94
CA GLY A 93 -3.85 3.92 2.02
C GLY A 93 -3.77 5.09 1.06
N LEU A 94 -3.10 4.90 -0.06
CA LEU A 94 -2.94 5.96 -1.02
C LEU A 94 -4.06 5.89 -2.06
N PRO A 95 -4.37 7.04 -2.69
CA PRO A 95 -5.50 7.06 -3.62
C PRO A 95 -5.19 6.33 -4.91
N ASN A 96 -6.20 6.18 -5.75
CA ASN A 96 -6.06 5.50 -7.02
C ASN A 96 -4.93 6.14 -7.82
N PRO A 97 -3.90 5.37 -8.20
CA PRO A 97 -2.73 5.94 -8.86
C PRO A 97 -2.91 6.17 -10.36
N GLY A 98 -4.07 5.81 -10.91
CA GLY A 98 -4.33 5.95 -12.34
C GLY A 98 -4.19 4.62 -13.05
N GLU A 99 -4.76 4.55 -14.26
CA GLU A 99 -4.84 3.29 -14.98
C GLU A 99 -3.47 2.73 -15.33
N GLU A 100 -2.56 3.59 -15.76
CA GLU A 100 -1.26 3.12 -16.18
C GLU A 100 -0.49 2.53 -14.99
N ALA A 101 -0.51 3.25 -13.86
CA ALA A 101 0.21 2.77 -12.69
C ALA A 101 -0.39 1.48 -12.17
N LYS A 102 -1.73 1.37 -12.17
CA LYS A 102 -2.37 0.15 -11.72
C LYS A 102 -1.96 -1.04 -12.56
N THR A 103 -1.79 -0.82 -13.85
CA THR A 103 -1.42 -1.90 -14.76
C THR A 103 -0.05 -2.47 -14.39
N TYR A 104 0.96 -1.63 -14.24
CA TYR A 104 2.27 -2.19 -13.94
C TYR A 104 2.37 -2.68 -12.50
N MET A 105 1.62 -2.11 -11.58
CA MET A 105 1.60 -2.60 -10.21
C MET A 105 0.97 -3.97 -10.11
N SER A 106 -0.05 -4.23 -10.93
CA SER A 106 -0.72 -5.52 -10.90
C SER A 106 0.13 -6.63 -11.49
N CYS A 107 1.01 -6.29 -12.43
CA CYS A 107 1.85 -7.28 -13.07
C CYS A 107 3.04 -7.68 -12.22
N MET A 108 3.32 -6.98 -11.17
CA MET A 108 4.47 -7.28 -10.30
C MET A 108 4.05 -7.90 -8.97
#